data_85b628e869042a2a24b7cd6eef794b65
#
_entry.id   85b628e869042a2a24b7cd6eef794b65
#
_cell.length_a   1.000
_cell.length_b   1.000
_cell.length_c   1.000
_cell.angle_alpha   90.00
_cell.angle_beta   90.00
_cell.angle_gamma   90.00
#
_symmetry.space_group_name_H-M   'P 1'
#
loop_
_entity.id
_entity.type
_entity.pdbx_description
1 polymer ?
#
loop_
_entity_poly.entity_id
_entity_poly.type
_entity_poly.pdbx_seq_one_letter_code
_entity_poly.pdbx_strand_id
1 'polypeptide(L)'
;MAGNREYALPLNNPDTVSAEQATHHKETDLVIGLSIYAKARAYQWRIVSIFHVVNDTLQVDKLSQIPLMVAMCEQCSGSAVFIPTIPELQDRPLIFQICGVHNKTFEITDFQSQSKWHPFAGEVTQGPLKGRRLTQVDSTITSWKSWREKHPHIDVVLGSETLRQRPHGQSFGASMGHAYMHPVFGKSSNLEDQRLPSNTLVFGLLPEPGGQALAVPYDLIRSRVPLQIDFNGQPVVLLPSGDFGVRAYARKQEGQTLTFTPVSGSTFSLQDQNGNVWEEYGRCLLKDGQAPEAKPPQLKMLRAYLIEWYEWILSQPESLVFAKD
;
A
#
# COMPACT_ATOMS: atom_id res chain seq x y z
N MET A 1 17.43 -0.98 29.14
CA MET A 1 17.04 -2.05 28.21
C MET A 1 17.75 -1.79 26.91
N ALA A 2 18.73 -2.60 26.54
CA ALA A 2 19.43 -2.47 25.28
C ALA A 2 18.49 -2.95 24.18
N GLY A 3 17.80 -2.03 23.53
CA GLY A 3 17.00 -2.34 22.36
C GLY A 3 17.91 -2.91 21.27
N ASN A 4 17.55 -4.06 20.77
CA ASN A 4 18.28 -4.72 19.71
C ASN A 4 18.37 -3.75 18.52
N ARG A 5 19.54 -3.19 18.24
CA ARG A 5 19.76 -2.18 17.18
C ARG A 5 19.31 -2.67 15.79
N GLU A 6 19.21 -3.99 15.60
CA GLU A 6 18.68 -4.58 14.35
C GLU A 6 17.23 -4.17 14.02
N TYR A 7 16.41 -3.89 15.04
CA TYR A 7 15.00 -3.49 14.81
C TYR A 7 14.80 -2.03 14.43
N ALA A 8 15.85 -1.22 14.54
CA ALA A 8 15.81 0.20 14.21
C ALA A 8 16.48 0.52 12.87
N LEU A 9 17.22 -0.44 12.29
CA LEU A 9 17.92 -0.24 11.02
C LEU A 9 17.03 -0.65 9.84
N PRO A 10 17.06 0.09 8.74
CA PRO A 10 16.35 -0.29 7.52
C PRO A 10 17.00 -1.53 6.89
N LEU A 11 16.21 -2.29 6.15
CA LEU A 11 16.73 -3.32 5.27
C LEU A 11 17.11 -2.68 3.94
N ASN A 12 18.40 -2.72 3.60
CA ASN A 12 18.90 -2.09 2.39
C ASN A 12 19.34 -3.13 1.37
N ASN A 13 18.87 -2.98 0.13
CA ASN A 13 19.18 -3.85 -1.02
C ASN A 13 19.13 -5.34 -0.64
N PRO A 14 17.99 -5.85 -0.18
CA PRO A 14 17.89 -7.24 0.26
C PRO A 14 18.13 -8.20 -0.88
N ASP A 15 18.73 -9.35 -0.55
CA ASP A 15 18.78 -10.46 -1.48
C ASP A 15 17.37 -10.95 -1.82
N THR A 16 17.23 -11.50 -3.02
CA THR A 16 15.99 -12.08 -3.50
C THR A 16 16.19 -13.49 -4.02
N VAL A 17 15.15 -14.27 -3.98
CA VAL A 17 15.08 -15.62 -4.58
C VAL A 17 13.85 -15.75 -5.45
N SER A 18 13.82 -16.76 -6.32
CA SER A 18 12.61 -17.08 -7.07
C SER A 18 11.51 -17.66 -6.16
N ALA A 19 10.28 -17.65 -6.64
CA ALA A 19 9.15 -18.24 -5.91
C ALA A 19 9.37 -19.72 -5.55
N GLU A 20 10.04 -20.48 -6.42
CA GLU A 20 10.34 -21.90 -6.20
C GLU A 20 11.37 -22.09 -5.09
N GLN A 21 12.31 -21.16 -4.94
CA GLN A 21 13.34 -21.17 -3.90
C GLN A 21 12.83 -20.66 -2.55
N ALA A 22 11.69 -19.98 -2.52
CA ALA A 22 11.09 -19.42 -1.31
C ALA A 22 10.34 -20.47 -0.47
N THR A 23 10.97 -21.61 -0.21
CA THR A 23 10.35 -22.80 0.43
C THR A 23 9.95 -22.61 1.89
N HIS A 24 10.43 -21.56 2.54
CA HIS A 24 10.11 -21.24 3.94
C HIS A 24 8.83 -20.42 4.11
N HIS A 25 8.18 -20.03 3.02
CA HIS A 25 6.89 -19.34 3.07
C HIS A 25 5.74 -20.35 3.18
N LYS A 26 4.82 -20.08 4.12
CA LYS A 26 3.54 -20.79 4.17
C LYS A 26 2.56 -20.14 3.20
N GLU A 27 1.61 -20.89 2.70
CA GLU A 27 0.57 -20.38 1.79
C GLU A 27 -0.22 -19.20 2.39
N THR A 28 -0.40 -19.21 3.72
CA THR A 28 -1.12 -18.19 4.48
C THR A 28 -0.28 -17.01 4.92
N ASP A 29 1.06 -17.04 4.69
CA ASP A 29 1.91 -15.90 5.06
C ASP A 29 1.51 -14.68 4.25
N LEU A 30 1.45 -13.52 4.92
CA LEU A 30 1.15 -12.27 4.25
C LEU A 30 2.39 -11.72 3.53
N VAL A 31 2.11 -11.14 2.38
CA VAL A 31 3.09 -10.41 1.59
C VAL A 31 2.55 -9.04 1.19
N ILE A 32 3.45 -8.07 1.09
CA ILE A 32 3.23 -6.85 0.33
C ILE A 32 3.70 -7.16 -1.08
N GLY A 33 2.77 -7.28 -2.00
CA GLY A 33 3.02 -7.59 -3.40
C GLY A 33 2.95 -6.32 -4.26
N LEU A 34 3.88 -6.17 -5.19
CA LEU A 34 3.84 -5.17 -6.24
C LEU A 34 4.23 -5.74 -7.59
N SER A 35 3.76 -5.14 -8.66
CA SER A 35 4.13 -5.50 -10.02
C SER A 35 4.33 -4.24 -10.86
N ILE A 36 5.51 -4.10 -11.44
CA ILE A 36 5.88 -2.98 -12.32
C ILE A 36 6.44 -3.57 -13.62
N TYR A 37 5.89 -3.18 -14.76
CA TYR A 37 6.29 -3.68 -16.09
C TYR A 37 6.39 -5.22 -16.14
N ALA A 38 5.39 -5.92 -15.61
CA ALA A 38 5.33 -7.38 -15.53
C ALA A 38 6.42 -8.05 -14.64
N LYS A 39 7.21 -7.27 -13.91
CA LYS A 39 8.09 -7.77 -12.86
C LYS A 39 7.35 -7.71 -11.52
N ALA A 40 7.17 -8.86 -10.90
CA ALA A 40 6.52 -8.97 -9.61
C ALA A 40 7.56 -9.13 -8.50
N ARG A 41 7.31 -8.47 -7.36
CA ARG A 41 8.11 -8.54 -6.16
C ARG A 41 7.22 -8.85 -4.97
N ALA A 42 7.67 -9.70 -4.07
CA ALA A 42 6.99 -9.99 -2.82
C ALA A 42 7.89 -9.66 -1.63
N TYR A 43 7.37 -8.88 -0.70
CA TYR A 43 8.00 -8.61 0.59
C TYR A 43 7.20 -9.32 1.67
N GLN A 44 7.79 -10.31 2.32
CA GLN A 44 7.11 -11.00 3.40
C GLN A 44 6.78 -10.02 4.52
N TRP A 45 5.51 -9.93 4.91
CA TRP A 45 5.02 -9.01 5.94
C TRP A 45 5.85 -9.08 7.21
N ARG A 46 6.13 -10.29 7.67
CA ARG A 46 6.95 -10.52 8.87
C ARG A 46 8.37 -9.96 8.78
N ILE A 47 8.98 -9.98 7.59
CA ILE A 47 10.31 -9.42 7.39
C ILE A 47 10.23 -7.89 7.46
N VAL A 48 9.28 -7.30 6.75
CA VAL A 48 9.13 -5.85 6.74
C VAL A 48 8.73 -5.32 8.11
N SER A 49 7.93 -6.07 8.91
CA SER A 49 7.53 -5.65 10.27
C SER A 49 8.70 -5.48 11.25
N ILE A 50 9.81 -6.16 10.99
CA ILE A 50 11.01 -6.04 11.82
C ILE A 50 11.80 -4.78 11.48
N PHE A 51 11.92 -4.47 10.21
CA PHE A 51 12.70 -3.34 9.72
C PHE A 51 11.89 -2.06 9.59
N HIS A 52 10.57 -2.17 9.42
CA HIS A 52 9.62 -1.10 9.10
C HIS A 52 9.91 -0.37 7.78
N VAL A 53 11.18 -0.27 7.37
CA VAL A 53 11.60 0.38 6.12
C VAL A 53 12.51 -0.57 5.35
N VAL A 54 12.19 -0.77 4.07
CA VAL A 54 13.04 -1.48 3.11
C VAL A 54 13.38 -0.54 1.98
N ASN A 55 14.68 -0.30 1.77
CA ASN A 55 15.20 0.36 0.59
C ASN A 55 15.67 -0.71 -0.39
N ASP A 56 15.03 -0.81 -1.53
CA ASP A 56 15.23 -1.89 -2.49
C ASP A 56 15.39 -1.33 -3.92
N THR A 57 15.79 -2.20 -4.83
CA THR A 57 15.89 -1.88 -6.26
C THR A 57 15.29 -3.03 -7.06
N LEU A 58 14.24 -2.75 -7.82
CA LEU A 58 13.61 -3.70 -8.71
C LEU A 58 14.30 -3.67 -10.08
N GLN A 59 14.91 -4.79 -10.48
CA GLN A 59 15.44 -4.95 -11.82
C GLN A 59 14.29 -5.24 -12.79
N VAL A 60 14.00 -4.31 -13.70
CA VAL A 60 12.90 -4.44 -14.67
C VAL A 60 13.38 -5.15 -15.93
N ASP A 61 14.52 -4.73 -16.45
CA ASP A 61 15.21 -5.35 -17.58
C ASP A 61 16.74 -5.25 -17.39
N LYS A 62 17.54 -5.63 -18.38
CA LYS A 62 19.02 -5.65 -18.26
C LYS A 62 19.64 -4.27 -18.00
N LEU A 63 18.93 -3.19 -18.34
CA LEU A 63 19.46 -1.82 -18.27
C LEU A 63 18.66 -0.92 -17.32
N SER A 64 17.45 -1.33 -16.95
CA SER A 64 16.49 -0.49 -16.23
C SER A 64 16.27 -1.02 -14.83
N GLN A 65 16.46 -0.14 -13.84
CA GLN A 65 16.23 -0.38 -12.43
C GLN A 65 15.28 0.66 -11.87
N ILE A 66 14.39 0.23 -10.98
CA ILE A 66 13.46 1.12 -10.28
C ILE A 66 13.78 1.05 -8.78
N PRO A 67 14.22 2.15 -8.18
CA PRO A 67 14.39 2.20 -6.73
C PRO A 67 13.03 2.16 -6.05
N LEU A 68 12.96 1.48 -4.92
CA LEU A 68 11.74 1.30 -4.14
C LEU A 68 12.01 1.60 -2.66
N MET A 69 11.05 2.23 -2.01
CA MET A 69 10.97 2.32 -0.56
C MET A 69 9.66 1.68 -0.12
N VAL A 70 9.76 0.65 0.70
CA VAL A 70 8.61 -0.01 1.33
C VAL A 70 8.57 0.40 2.79
N ALA A 71 7.46 0.98 3.21
CA ALA A 71 7.19 1.31 4.60
C ALA A 71 6.05 0.45 5.13
N MET A 72 6.18 -0.03 6.36
CA MET A 72 5.14 -0.84 7.00
C MET A 72 5.16 -0.69 8.52
N CYS A 73 3.98 -0.62 9.10
CA CYS A 73 3.77 -0.67 10.54
C CYS A 73 2.82 -1.82 10.87
N GLU A 74 3.30 -2.77 11.63
CA GLU A 74 2.49 -3.89 12.10
C GLU A 74 1.40 -3.43 13.05
N GLN A 75 1.68 -2.44 13.89
CA GLN A 75 0.80 -1.98 14.96
C GLN A 75 -0.44 -1.24 14.45
N CYS A 76 -0.29 -0.50 13.35
CA CYS A 76 -1.38 0.27 12.75
C CYS A 76 -1.89 -0.34 11.43
N SER A 77 -1.43 -1.54 11.10
CA SER A 77 -1.83 -2.29 9.89
C SER A 77 -1.58 -1.52 8.59
N GLY A 78 -0.63 -0.56 8.61
CA GLY A 78 -0.33 0.31 7.48
C GLY A 78 0.84 -0.18 6.64
N SER A 79 0.72 -0.07 5.32
CA SER A 79 1.85 -0.23 4.40
C SER A 79 1.69 0.66 3.17
N ALA A 80 2.82 1.10 2.64
CA ALA A 80 2.89 1.83 1.38
C ALA A 80 4.22 1.58 0.69
N VAL A 81 4.22 1.69 -0.64
CA VAL A 81 5.42 1.57 -1.48
C VAL A 81 5.56 2.82 -2.32
N PHE A 82 6.81 3.29 -2.46
CA PHE A 82 7.11 4.51 -3.19
C PHE A 82 8.32 4.33 -4.10
N ILE A 83 8.38 5.15 -5.16
CA ILE A 83 9.61 5.44 -5.87
C ILE A 83 10.30 6.57 -5.10
N PRO A 84 11.45 6.32 -4.44
CA PRO A 84 12.10 7.25 -3.54
C PRO A 84 12.98 8.25 -4.29
N THR A 85 12.44 8.93 -5.31
CA THR A 85 13.16 9.96 -6.07
C THR A 85 12.37 11.26 -6.13
N ILE A 86 13.07 12.37 -6.20
CA ILE A 86 12.51 13.70 -6.42
C ILE A 86 13.37 14.48 -7.43
N PRO A 87 12.76 15.30 -8.31
CA PRO A 87 13.50 16.03 -9.37
C PRO A 87 14.59 16.94 -8.83
N GLU A 88 14.38 17.59 -7.68
CA GLU A 88 15.31 18.51 -7.06
C GLU A 88 16.68 17.88 -6.69
N LEU A 89 16.70 16.57 -6.51
CA LEU A 89 17.92 15.80 -6.26
C LEU A 89 18.37 15.01 -7.50
N GLN A 90 17.97 15.47 -8.70
CA GLN A 90 18.32 14.83 -9.97
C GLN A 90 17.89 13.36 -10.04
N ASP A 91 16.75 13.07 -9.45
CA ASP A 91 16.15 11.72 -9.35
C ASP A 91 17.09 10.66 -8.74
N ARG A 92 18.09 11.09 -7.94
CA ARG A 92 18.92 10.16 -7.17
C ARG A 92 18.05 9.51 -6.10
N PRO A 93 18.12 8.19 -5.94
CA PRO A 93 17.34 7.49 -4.93
C PRO A 93 17.65 7.99 -3.52
N LEU A 94 16.59 8.35 -2.80
CA LEU A 94 16.67 8.64 -1.37
C LEU A 94 16.74 7.31 -0.61
N ILE A 95 17.55 7.28 0.44
CA ILE A 95 17.68 6.15 1.37
C ILE A 95 17.04 6.52 2.68
N PHE A 96 16.10 5.73 3.12
CA PHE A 96 15.28 6.00 4.29
C PHE A 96 15.64 5.15 5.49
N GLN A 97 15.45 5.71 6.68
CA GLN A 97 15.51 5.01 7.96
C GLN A 97 14.48 5.58 8.93
N ILE A 98 14.18 4.83 9.99
CA ILE A 98 13.37 5.35 11.09
C ILE A 98 14.17 6.40 11.84
N CYS A 99 13.54 7.53 12.18
CA CYS A 99 14.15 8.61 12.95
C CYS A 99 13.43 8.91 14.27
N GLY A 100 12.30 8.30 14.53
CA GLY A 100 11.54 8.53 15.75
C GLY A 100 10.10 8.07 15.66
N VAL A 101 9.30 8.57 16.60
CA VAL A 101 7.85 8.39 16.65
C VAL A 101 7.21 9.75 16.79
N HIS A 102 6.25 10.05 15.93
CA HIS A 102 5.43 11.24 15.99
C HIS A 102 3.96 10.83 15.93
N ASN A 103 3.14 11.39 16.81
CA ASN A 103 1.71 11.06 16.89
C ASN A 103 1.42 9.54 16.89
N LYS A 104 2.21 8.77 17.67
CA LYS A 104 2.12 7.31 17.79
C LYS A 104 2.48 6.50 16.53
N THR A 105 2.84 7.15 15.43
CA THR A 105 3.38 6.55 14.22
C THR A 105 4.88 6.75 14.15
N PHE A 106 5.61 5.79 13.60
CA PHE A 106 7.02 6.01 13.35
C PHE A 106 7.21 7.06 12.25
N GLU A 107 8.27 7.85 12.39
CA GLU A 107 8.71 8.84 11.42
C GLU A 107 9.95 8.33 10.70
N ILE A 108 10.07 8.62 9.42
CA ILE A 108 11.25 8.27 8.65
C ILE A 108 11.99 9.53 8.19
N THR A 109 13.31 9.39 8.00
CA THR A 109 14.16 10.45 7.44
C THR A 109 14.97 9.90 6.28
N ASP A 110 15.24 10.73 5.29
CA ASP A 110 16.19 10.39 4.23
C ASP A 110 17.63 10.83 4.61
N PHE A 111 18.62 10.05 4.17
CA PHE A 111 20.02 10.35 4.45
C PHE A 111 20.56 11.57 3.70
N GLN A 112 20.00 11.86 2.53
CA GLN A 112 20.53 12.88 1.64
C GLN A 112 20.18 14.29 2.09
N SER A 113 18.91 14.53 2.48
CA SER A 113 18.43 15.84 2.87
C SER A 113 18.17 15.99 4.36
N GLN A 114 18.13 14.88 5.09
CA GLN A 114 17.70 14.82 6.50
C GLN A 114 16.28 15.35 6.73
N SER A 115 15.46 15.37 5.67
CA SER A 115 14.04 15.69 5.80
C SER A 115 13.30 14.55 6.51
N LYS A 116 12.26 14.91 7.25
CA LYS A 116 11.35 13.94 7.87
C LYS A 116 10.13 13.73 7.00
N TRP A 117 9.67 12.49 6.93
CA TRP A 117 8.60 12.07 6.05
C TRP A 117 7.56 11.26 6.78
N HIS A 118 6.31 11.41 6.36
CA HIS A 118 5.25 10.50 6.77
C HIS A 118 5.38 9.18 5.99
N PRO A 119 5.53 8.03 6.66
CA PRO A 119 5.89 6.77 6.00
C PRO A 119 4.85 6.25 5.02
N PHE A 120 3.56 6.55 5.21
CA PHE A 120 2.48 6.03 4.37
C PHE A 120 1.92 7.06 3.39
N ALA A 121 2.04 8.35 3.69
CA ALA A 121 1.66 9.40 2.75
C ALA A 121 2.79 9.71 1.74
N GLY A 122 4.04 9.39 2.09
CA GLY A 122 5.21 9.73 1.28
C GLY A 122 5.44 11.24 1.18
N GLU A 123 5.00 12.01 2.18
CA GLU A 123 5.08 13.47 2.21
C GLU A 123 6.10 13.95 3.23
N VAL A 124 6.81 15.02 2.90
CA VAL A 124 7.73 15.67 3.83
C VAL A 124 6.96 16.44 4.89
N THR A 125 7.15 16.07 6.15
CA THR A 125 6.58 16.74 7.31
C THR A 125 7.45 17.90 7.79
N GLN A 126 8.79 17.72 7.77
CA GLN A 126 9.75 18.70 8.23
C GLN A 126 11.04 18.61 7.42
N GLY A 127 11.79 19.73 7.37
CA GLY A 127 13.12 19.78 6.77
C GLY A 127 13.20 20.47 5.41
N PRO A 128 14.37 20.38 4.75
CA PRO A 128 14.65 21.11 3.51
C PRO A 128 13.71 20.83 2.36
N LEU A 129 13.15 19.62 2.30
CA LEU A 129 12.26 19.19 1.22
C LEU A 129 10.77 19.37 1.57
N LYS A 130 10.42 20.19 2.57
CA LYS A 130 9.04 20.42 2.98
C LYS A 130 8.14 20.77 1.78
N GLY A 131 6.98 20.11 1.69
CA GLY A 131 6.04 20.23 0.57
C GLY A 131 6.31 19.27 -0.60
N ARG A 132 7.40 18.48 -0.54
CA ARG A 132 7.66 17.42 -1.52
C ARG A 132 6.97 16.13 -1.12
N ARG A 133 6.73 15.30 -2.13
CA ARG A 133 6.10 13.98 -1.97
C ARG A 133 6.71 12.98 -2.95
N LEU A 134 6.75 11.72 -2.53
CA LEU A 134 7.18 10.60 -3.36
C LEU A 134 6.03 10.13 -4.27
N THR A 135 6.38 9.48 -5.37
CA THR A 135 5.42 8.78 -6.22
C THR A 135 5.05 7.45 -5.58
N GLN A 136 3.76 7.27 -5.24
CA GLN A 136 3.26 6.01 -4.71
C GLN A 136 3.20 4.95 -5.80
N VAL A 137 3.63 3.73 -5.46
CA VAL A 137 3.56 2.54 -6.31
C VAL A 137 2.33 1.74 -5.93
N ASP A 138 1.65 1.18 -6.93
CA ASP A 138 0.57 0.23 -6.69
C ASP A 138 1.10 -1.03 -6.00
N SER A 139 0.56 -1.31 -4.83
CA SER A 139 0.91 -2.47 -4.02
C SER A 139 -0.33 -3.04 -3.34
N THR A 140 -0.27 -4.31 -2.97
CA THR A 140 -1.38 -4.99 -2.30
C THR A 140 -0.89 -5.83 -1.13
N ILE A 141 -1.74 -5.99 -0.12
CA ILE A 141 -1.55 -6.94 0.97
C ILE A 141 -2.36 -8.19 0.63
N THR A 142 -1.69 -9.33 0.56
CA THR A 142 -2.34 -10.59 0.17
C THR A 142 -1.60 -11.79 0.79
N SER A 143 -2.18 -12.98 0.70
CA SER A 143 -1.49 -14.22 1.07
C SER A 143 -0.41 -14.57 0.04
N TRP A 144 0.62 -15.26 0.50
CA TRP A 144 1.65 -15.80 -0.40
C TRP A 144 1.06 -16.68 -1.50
N LYS A 145 0.06 -17.51 -1.14
CA LYS A 145 -0.66 -18.34 -2.10
C LYS A 145 -1.28 -17.51 -3.21
N SER A 146 -2.13 -16.55 -2.87
CA SER A 146 -2.85 -15.71 -3.84
C SER A 146 -1.89 -14.91 -4.72
N TRP A 147 -0.79 -14.39 -4.13
CA TRP A 147 0.21 -13.65 -4.88
C TRP A 147 0.95 -14.54 -5.88
N ARG A 148 1.42 -15.71 -5.46
CA ARG A 148 2.15 -16.66 -6.28
C ARG A 148 1.30 -17.23 -7.43
N GLU A 149 0.03 -17.55 -7.19
CA GLU A 149 -0.87 -18.03 -8.24
C GLU A 149 -1.07 -16.99 -9.35
N LYS A 150 -1.08 -15.72 -9.00
CA LYS A 150 -1.27 -14.62 -9.93
C LYS A 150 0.01 -14.20 -10.67
N HIS A 151 1.14 -14.38 -10.04
CA HIS A 151 2.46 -13.96 -10.54
C HIS A 151 3.45 -15.13 -10.49
N PRO A 152 3.54 -15.98 -11.53
CA PRO A 152 4.40 -17.16 -11.50
C PRO A 152 5.90 -16.83 -11.48
N HIS A 153 6.28 -15.64 -11.95
CA HIS A 153 7.68 -15.18 -11.97
C HIS A 153 7.87 -14.03 -10.98
N ILE A 154 8.10 -14.37 -9.72
CA ILE A 154 8.23 -13.43 -8.62
C ILE A 154 9.65 -13.48 -8.07
N ASP A 155 10.23 -12.31 -7.81
CA ASP A 155 11.36 -12.17 -6.91
C ASP A 155 10.84 -11.98 -5.48
N VAL A 156 11.26 -12.83 -4.58
CA VAL A 156 10.86 -12.83 -3.17
C VAL A 156 12.00 -12.27 -2.34
N VAL A 157 11.74 -11.21 -1.59
CA VAL A 157 12.73 -10.58 -0.72
C VAL A 157 13.03 -11.49 0.48
N LEU A 158 14.31 -11.76 0.68
CA LEU A 158 14.81 -12.49 1.83
C LEU A 158 15.16 -11.55 2.99
N GLY A 159 14.73 -11.93 4.20
CA GLY A 159 15.35 -11.42 5.41
C GLY A 159 16.72 -12.05 5.66
N SER A 160 17.46 -11.56 6.66
CA SER A 160 18.69 -12.20 7.09
C SER A 160 18.44 -13.66 7.51
N GLU A 161 19.48 -14.50 7.42
CA GLU A 161 19.42 -15.92 7.83
C GLU A 161 18.86 -16.07 9.27
N THR A 162 19.32 -15.24 10.19
CA THR A 162 18.85 -15.23 11.57
C THR A 162 17.35 -14.96 11.71
N LEU A 163 16.82 -14.08 10.86
CA LEU A 163 15.38 -13.74 10.86
C LEU A 163 14.53 -14.85 10.24
N ARG A 164 15.06 -15.53 9.21
CA ARG A 164 14.37 -16.67 8.61
C ARG A 164 14.22 -17.86 9.55
N GLN A 165 15.20 -18.05 10.45
CA GLN A 165 15.21 -19.12 11.44
C GLN A 165 14.39 -18.80 12.71
N ARG A 166 13.99 -17.55 12.92
CA ARG A 166 13.11 -17.23 14.05
C ARG A 166 11.80 -18.01 13.94
N PRO A 167 11.35 -18.66 15.04
CA PRO A 167 10.03 -19.27 15.05
C PRO A 167 9.02 -18.25 14.53
N HIS A 168 8.09 -18.70 13.71
CA HIS A 168 6.94 -17.88 13.37
C HIS A 168 6.29 -17.49 14.70
N GLY A 169 6.65 -16.34 15.23
CA GLY A 169 5.92 -15.77 16.36
C GLY A 169 4.45 -15.78 16.00
N GLN A 170 3.57 -15.66 16.96
CA GLN A 170 2.13 -15.45 16.70
C GLN A 170 1.99 -14.13 15.95
N SER A 171 2.56 -14.14 14.76
CA SER A 171 2.75 -12.99 13.96
C SER A 171 1.44 -12.71 13.29
N PHE A 172 1.12 -11.52 13.27
CA PHE A 172 0.26 -10.71 12.48
C PHE A 172 -0.41 -11.40 11.26
N GLY A 173 0.26 -12.27 10.52
CA GLY A 173 -0.33 -13.06 9.45
C GLY A 173 -1.49 -13.97 9.88
N ALA A 174 -1.44 -14.52 11.08
CA ALA A 174 -2.57 -15.24 11.65
C ALA A 174 -3.70 -14.30 12.06
N SER A 175 -3.44 -13.03 12.16
CA SER A 175 -4.34 -12.05 12.71
C SER A 175 -4.84 -11.00 11.71
N MET A 176 -4.50 -11.04 10.40
CA MET A 176 -5.25 -10.16 9.51
C MET A 176 -6.74 -10.54 9.40
N GLY A 177 -7.16 -11.78 9.66
CA GLY A 177 -8.54 -12.10 10.06
C GLY A 177 -8.91 -11.57 11.46
N HIS A 178 -7.92 -11.18 12.28
CA HIS A 178 -8.08 -10.68 13.65
C HIS A 178 -7.29 -9.39 13.91
N ALA A 179 -6.57 -8.83 12.95
CA ALA A 179 -5.72 -7.65 13.05
C ALA A 179 -6.51 -6.39 13.36
N TYR A 180 -7.74 -6.38 12.94
CA TYR A 180 -8.73 -5.42 13.42
C TYR A 180 -8.92 -5.45 14.93
N MET A 181 -8.25 -6.35 15.61
CA MET A 181 -8.50 -6.68 17.00
C MET A 181 -7.25 -6.66 17.88
N HIS A 182 -6.17 -5.99 17.46
CA HIS A 182 -5.09 -5.83 18.42
C HIS A 182 -5.48 -4.77 19.46
N PRO A 183 -6.08 -5.22 20.60
CA PRO A 183 -6.70 -4.31 21.55
C PRO A 183 -5.69 -3.49 22.35
N VAL A 184 -4.37 -3.75 22.17
CA VAL A 184 -3.33 -3.15 22.99
C VAL A 184 -3.09 -1.69 22.60
N PHE A 185 -3.14 -1.34 21.33
CA PHE A 185 -2.87 0.04 20.88
C PHE A 185 -4.13 0.87 20.72
N GLY A 186 -5.22 0.31 20.20
CA GLY A 186 -6.50 1.00 20.09
C GLY A 186 -7.14 1.32 21.45
N LYS A 187 -6.93 0.50 22.49
CA LYS A 187 -7.47 0.77 23.85
C LYS A 187 -6.66 1.79 24.64
N SER A 188 -5.39 2.02 24.32
CA SER A 188 -4.55 2.97 25.05
C SER A 188 -4.58 4.38 24.44
N SER A 189 -5.22 4.56 23.30
CA SER A 189 -5.38 5.87 22.72
C SER A 189 -6.61 6.53 23.32
N ASN A 190 -6.42 7.49 24.22
CA ASN A 190 -7.40 8.52 24.51
C ASN A 190 -7.55 9.38 23.24
N LEU A 191 -8.12 8.80 22.19
CA LEU A 191 -8.51 9.58 21.01
C LEU A 191 -9.70 10.43 21.42
N GLU A 192 -9.58 11.73 21.22
CA GLU A 192 -10.70 12.66 21.39
C GLU A 192 -11.74 12.41 20.29
N ASP A 193 -11.30 11.93 19.12
CA ASP A 193 -12.17 11.65 18.00
C ASP A 193 -12.89 10.30 18.15
N GLN A 194 -14.22 10.36 18.23
CA GLN A 194 -15.10 9.23 18.46
C GLN A 194 -15.93 8.83 17.22
N ARG A 195 -15.64 9.41 16.04
CA ARG A 195 -16.39 9.11 14.81
C ARG A 195 -16.32 7.64 14.39
N LEU A 196 -15.20 6.98 14.67
CA LEU A 196 -15.01 5.54 14.48
C LEU A 196 -14.29 4.94 15.69
N PRO A 197 -14.50 3.65 15.99
CA PRO A 197 -13.65 2.92 16.93
C PRO A 197 -12.17 3.02 16.51
N SER A 198 -11.27 3.20 17.48
CA SER A 198 -9.86 3.48 17.22
C SER A 198 -9.13 2.43 16.36
N ASN A 199 -9.57 1.18 16.45
CA ASN A 199 -9.03 0.05 15.69
C ASN A 199 -9.81 -0.27 14.40
N THR A 200 -10.73 0.61 13.98
CA THR A 200 -11.40 0.46 12.69
C THR A 200 -10.38 0.60 11.57
N LEU A 201 -10.27 -0.41 10.72
CA LEU A 201 -9.46 -0.30 9.52
C LEU A 201 -10.15 0.62 8.52
N VAL A 202 -9.42 1.60 8.03
CA VAL A 202 -9.89 2.54 7.02
C VAL A 202 -8.95 2.54 5.83
N PHE A 203 -9.50 2.75 4.65
CA PHE A 203 -8.74 3.08 3.46
C PHE A 203 -8.80 4.60 3.30
N GLY A 204 -7.68 5.23 3.55
CA GLY A 204 -7.56 6.68 3.57
C GLY A 204 -7.16 7.24 2.22
N LEU A 205 -8.01 8.07 1.62
CA LEU A 205 -7.73 8.82 0.40
C LEU A 205 -7.04 10.13 0.74
N LEU A 206 -5.85 10.34 0.17
CA LEU A 206 -5.09 11.58 0.32
C LEU A 206 -5.46 12.59 -0.75
N PRO A 207 -5.77 13.84 -0.39
CA PRO A 207 -6.16 14.84 -1.35
C PRO A 207 -4.97 15.41 -2.14
N GLU A 208 -5.27 16.08 -3.24
CA GLU A 208 -4.36 17.06 -3.82
C GLU A 208 -4.39 18.36 -2.97
N PRO A 209 -3.42 19.27 -3.15
CA PRO A 209 -3.37 20.50 -2.37
C PRO A 209 -4.68 21.28 -2.38
N GLY A 210 -5.16 21.66 -1.20
CA GLY A 210 -6.44 22.35 -1.01
C GLY A 210 -7.68 21.46 -0.88
N GLY A 211 -7.54 20.16 -1.07
CA GLY A 211 -8.60 19.19 -0.82
C GLY A 211 -8.64 18.70 0.62
N GLN A 212 -9.65 17.91 0.94
CA GLN A 212 -9.85 17.30 2.26
C GLN A 212 -9.66 15.77 2.18
N ALA A 213 -8.95 15.19 3.12
CA ALA A 213 -8.74 13.76 3.20
C ALA A 213 -10.06 13.03 3.51
N LEU A 214 -10.17 11.77 3.08
CA LEU A 214 -11.37 10.96 3.30
C LEU A 214 -10.99 9.57 3.79
N ALA A 215 -11.51 9.16 4.94
CA ALA A 215 -11.43 7.80 5.44
C ALA A 215 -12.66 7.01 5.01
N VAL A 216 -12.44 5.90 4.34
CA VAL A 216 -13.51 4.96 3.96
C VAL A 216 -13.34 3.68 4.79
N PRO A 217 -14.31 3.31 5.65
CA PRO A 217 -14.22 2.07 6.42
C PRO A 217 -14.05 0.85 5.50
N TYR A 218 -13.07 0.02 5.84
CA TYR A 218 -12.67 -1.12 5.01
C TYR A 218 -13.82 -2.10 4.78
N ASP A 219 -14.59 -2.42 5.82
CA ASP A 219 -15.72 -3.34 5.71
C ASP A 219 -16.80 -2.85 4.74
N LEU A 220 -16.95 -1.53 4.64
CA LEU A 220 -17.88 -0.94 3.67
C LEU A 220 -17.42 -1.16 2.23
N ILE A 221 -16.11 -1.04 1.98
CA ILE A 221 -15.54 -1.32 0.66
C ILE A 221 -15.72 -2.80 0.30
N ARG A 222 -15.50 -3.70 1.27
CA ARG A 222 -15.64 -5.15 1.07
C ARG A 222 -17.09 -5.60 0.86
N SER A 223 -18.04 -4.91 1.46
CA SER A 223 -19.47 -5.23 1.35
C SER A 223 -20.15 -4.66 0.11
N ARG A 224 -19.53 -3.65 -0.54
CA ARG A 224 -20.07 -2.94 -1.70
C ARG A 224 -19.04 -2.86 -2.83
N VAL A 225 -18.90 -3.94 -3.59
CA VAL A 225 -17.91 -4.03 -4.70
C VAL A 225 -18.62 -3.85 -6.03
N PRO A 226 -18.20 -2.90 -6.88
CA PRO A 226 -17.30 -1.78 -6.59
C PRO A 226 -17.98 -0.67 -5.75
N LEU A 227 -17.23 -0.06 -4.83
CA LEU A 227 -17.71 1.13 -4.14
C LEU A 227 -17.38 2.38 -4.96
N GLN A 228 -18.40 3.08 -5.43
CA GLN A 228 -18.27 4.28 -6.25
C GLN A 228 -18.68 5.51 -5.44
N ILE A 229 -17.79 6.47 -5.31
CA ILE A 229 -17.98 7.67 -4.48
C ILE A 229 -17.54 8.92 -5.22
N ASP A 230 -17.81 10.09 -4.64
CA ASP A 230 -17.15 11.35 -4.99
C ASP A 230 -16.09 11.68 -3.94
N PHE A 231 -14.93 12.12 -4.40
CA PHE A 231 -13.82 12.55 -3.56
C PHE A 231 -13.31 13.91 -4.03
N ASN A 232 -13.63 14.97 -3.29
CA ASN A 232 -13.31 16.36 -3.65
C ASN A 232 -13.79 16.75 -5.06
N GLY A 233 -15.00 16.35 -5.44
CA GLY A 233 -15.56 16.61 -6.77
C GLY A 233 -15.00 15.70 -7.88
N GLN A 234 -14.19 14.71 -7.53
CA GLN A 234 -13.67 13.70 -8.44
C GLN A 234 -14.42 12.38 -8.26
N PRO A 235 -15.07 11.84 -9.31
CA PRO A 235 -15.64 10.51 -9.28
C PRO A 235 -14.55 9.44 -9.10
N VAL A 236 -14.70 8.57 -8.10
CA VAL A 236 -13.72 7.55 -7.69
C VAL A 236 -14.39 6.19 -7.58
N VAL A 237 -13.65 5.14 -7.89
CA VAL A 237 -14.01 3.75 -7.59
C VAL A 237 -12.98 3.14 -6.66
N LEU A 238 -13.47 2.47 -5.61
CA LEU A 238 -12.67 1.67 -4.71
C LEU A 238 -12.94 0.19 -4.94
N LEU A 239 -11.86 -0.59 -5.01
CA LEU A 239 -11.90 -2.00 -5.32
C LEU A 239 -11.07 -2.79 -4.31
N PRO A 240 -11.55 -3.94 -3.80
CA PRO A 240 -10.68 -4.91 -3.17
C PRO A 240 -9.56 -5.35 -4.12
N SER A 241 -8.41 -5.63 -3.56
CA SER A 241 -7.23 -6.10 -4.29
C SER A 241 -6.50 -7.16 -3.50
N GLY A 242 -6.24 -8.32 -4.13
CA GLY A 242 -5.76 -9.47 -3.39
C GLY A 242 -6.69 -9.84 -2.24
N ASP A 243 -6.16 -10.46 -1.19
CA ASP A 243 -7.00 -10.91 -0.08
C ASP A 243 -7.39 -9.75 0.86
N PHE A 244 -6.53 -8.74 1.02
CA PHE A 244 -6.69 -7.70 2.04
C PHE A 244 -6.45 -6.27 1.54
N GLY A 245 -5.91 -6.10 0.35
CA GLY A 245 -5.65 -4.79 -0.22
C GLY A 245 -6.90 -4.07 -0.73
N VAL A 246 -6.74 -2.78 -1.00
CA VAL A 246 -7.73 -1.92 -1.65
C VAL A 246 -7.01 -1.01 -2.63
N ARG A 247 -7.63 -0.71 -3.74
CA ARG A 247 -7.20 0.29 -4.71
C ARG A 247 -8.28 1.34 -4.94
N ALA A 248 -7.84 2.55 -5.25
CA ALA A 248 -8.73 3.63 -5.64
C ALA A 248 -8.31 4.22 -6.97
N TYR A 249 -9.27 4.40 -7.86
CA TYR A 249 -9.05 4.97 -9.19
C TYR A 249 -10.03 6.09 -9.50
N ALA A 250 -9.53 7.10 -10.21
CA ALA A 250 -10.39 8.10 -10.83
C ALA A 250 -11.24 7.44 -11.93
N ARG A 251 -12.55 7.70 -11.91
CA ARG A 251 -13.50 7.15 -12.88
C ARG A 251 -13.68 8.03 -14.13
N LYS A 252 -12.94 9.15 -14.24
CA LYS A 252 -13.01 10.03 -15.41
C LYS A 252 -11.99 9.60 -16.44
N GLN A 253 -12.48 9.17 -17.62
CA GLN A 253 -11.67 8.73 -18.75
C GLN A 253 -12.16 9.43 -20.02
N GLU A 254 -11.25 10.08 -20.77
CA GLU A 254 -11.57 10.78 -22.02
C GLU A 254 -12.77 11.75 -21.93
N GLY A 255 -12.89 12.44 -20.78
CA GLY A 255 -13.98 13.38 -20.51
C GLY A 255 -15.28 12.75 -19.98
N GLN A 256 -15.42 11.43 -20.04
CA GLN A 256 -16.59 10.71 -19.55
C GLN A 256 -16.35 10.19 -18.12
N THR A 257 -17.39 10.22 -17.29
CA THR A 257 -17.40 9.51 -16.00
C THR A 257 -17.85 8.08 -16.22
N LEU A 258 -16.99 7.12 -15.88
CA LEU A 258 -17.31 5.71 -15.99
C LEU A 258 -18.14 5.26 -14.77
N THR A 259 -19.10 4.36 -15.02
CA THR A 259 -19.87 3.66 -14.00
C THR A 259 -19.60 2.18 -14.15
N PHE A 260 -19.19 1.54 -13.06
CA PHE A 260 -18.74 0.16 -13.05
C PHE A 260 -19.75 -0.79 -12.42
N THR A 261 -19.83 -1.98 -12.99
CA THR A 261 -20.54 -3.14 -12.43
C THR A 261 -19.59 -4.34 -12.38
N PRO A 262 -19.76 -5.28 -11.42
CA PRO A 262 -18.98 -6.50 -11.40
C PRO A 262 -19.21 -7.35 -12.65
N VAL A 263 -18.16 -7.96 -13.17
CA VAL A 263 -18.31 -9.02 -14.20
C VAL A 263 -18.69 -10.32 -13.51
N SER A 264 -19.76 -10.95 -13.97
CA SER A 264 -20.24 -12.22 -13.41
C SER A 264 -19.14 -13.29 -13.47
N GLY A 265 -18.92 -13.98 -12.35
CA GLY A 265 -17.89 -15.03 -12.24
C GLY A 265 -16.46 -14.55 -12.08
N SER A 266 -16.22 -13.23 -12.03
CA SER A 266 -14.91 -12.66 -11.76
C SER A 266 -14.89 -11.94 -10.43
N THR A 267 -13.84 -12.16 -9.65
CA THR A 267 -13.66 -11.46 -8.36
C THR A 267 -13.11 -10.04 -8.53
N PHE A 268 -12.41 -9.77 -9.62
CA PHE A 268 -11.60 -8.55 -9.80
C PHE A 268 -11.81 -7.84 -11.13
N SER A 269 -12.73 -8.32 -11.97
CA SER A 269 -13.03 -7.66 -13.24
C SER A 269 -14.31 -6.85 -13.14
N LEU A 270 -14.25 -5.66 -13.72
CA LEU A 270 -15.37 -4.72 -13.79
C LEU A 270 -15.77 -4.48 -15.23
N GLN A 271 -17.04 -4.20 -15.46
CA GLN A 271 -17.53 -3.71 -16.74
C GLN A 271 -18.03 -2.28 -16.60
N ASP A 272 -17.62 -1.39 -17.51
CA ASP A 272 -18.16 -0.04 -17.54
C ASP A 272 -19.49 0.00 -18.33
N GLN A 273 -20.17 1.16 -18.31
CA GLN A 273 -21.45 1.35 -19.01
C GLN A 273 -21.35 1.25 -20.55
N ASN A 274 -20.15 1.26 -21.09
CA ASN A 274 -19.90 1.09 -22.54
C ASN A 274 -19.60 -0.36 -22.91
N GLY A 275 -19.60 -1.29 -21.91
CA GLY A 275 -19.28 -2.69 -22.10
C GLY A 275 -17.79 -3.04 -22.07
N ASN A 276 -16.91 -2.07 -21.81
CA ASN A 276 -15.47 -2.34 -21.69
C ASN A 276 -15.19 -3.06 -20.38
N VAL A 277 -14.25 -4.00 -20.41
CA VAL A 277 -13.85 -4.81 -19.25
C VAL A 277 -12.52 -4.31 -18.70
N TRP A 278 -12.47 -4.11 -17.38
CA TRP A 278 -11.36 -3.57 -16.64
C TRP A 278 -10.89 -4.56 -15.56
N GLU A 279 -9.59 -4.64 -15.36
CA GLU A 279 -9.01 -5.45 -14.29
C GLU A 279 -8.75 -4.65 -13.01
N GLU A 280 -8.43 -5.33 -11.92
CA GLU A 280 -8.18 -4.70 -10.62
C GLU A 280 -7.03 -3.69 -10.60
N TYR A 281 -6.09 -3.75 -11.55
CA TYR A 281 -5.01 -2.76 -11.70
C TYR A 281 -5.45 -1.51 -12.47
N GLY A 282 -6.75 -1.37 -12.76
CA GLY A 282 -7.30 -0.24 -13.48
C GLY A 282 -6.98 -0.21 -14.98
N ARG A 283 -6.52 -1.33 -15.55
CA ARG A 283 -6.22 -1.46 -16.96
C ARG A 283 -7.43 -2.05 -17.71
N CYS A 284 -7.76 -1.48 -18.84
CA CYS A 284 -8.81 -2.00 -19.70
C CYS A 284 -8.33 -3.27 -20.42
N LEU A 285 -9.00 -4.40 -20.16
CA LEU A 285 -8.68 -5.68 -20.78
C LEU A 285 -9.40 -5.86 -22.13
N LEU A 286 -10.64 -5.38 -22.23
CA LEU A 286 -11.46 -5.44 -23.43
C LEU A 286 -12.09 -4.08 -23.67
N LYS A 287 -11.86 -3.53 -24.84
CA LYS A 287 -12.52 -2.33 -25.35
C LYS A 287 -13.36 -2.73 -26.56
N ASP A 288 -14.65 -2.39 -26.55
CA ASP A 288 -15.59 -2.78 -27.62
C ASP A 288 -15.60 -4.31 -27.89
N GLY A 289 -15.42 -5.12 -26.83
CA GLY A 289 -15.35 -6.58 -26.92
C GLY A 289 -14.05 -7.15 -27.48
N GLN A 290 -13.04 -6.32 -27.73
CA GLN A 290 -11.74 -6.73 -28.27
C GLN A 290 -10.58 -6.34 -27.35
N ALA A 291 -9.51 -7.12 -27.36
CA ALA A 291 -8.30 -6.77 -26.62
C ALA A 291 -7.67 -5.50 -27.26
N PRO A 292 -7.24 -4.51 -26.44
CA PRO A 292 -6.59 -3.29 -26.94
C PRO A 292 -5.28 -3.60 -27.67
N GLU A 293 -5.07 -3.00 -28.85
CA GLU A 293 -3.98 -3.39 -29.76
C GLU A 293 -2.57 -3.06 -29.28
N ALA A 294 -2.35 -1.98 -28.52
CA ALA A 294 -0.99 -1.59 -28.16
C ALA A 294 -0.84 -1.09 -26.72
N LYS A 295 -1.56 -0.05 -26.33
CA LYS A 295 -1.53 0.52 -24.98
C LYS A 295 -2.95 0.61 -24.43
N PRO A 296 -3.37 -0.34 -23.60
CA PRO A 296 -4.72 -0.31 -23.05
C PRO A 296 -4.96 0.97 -22.25
N PRO A 297 -6.20 1.51 -22.28
CA PRO A 297 -6.59 2.57 -21.36
C PRO A 297 -6.31 2.18 -19.92
N GLN A 298 -5.83 3.14 -19.14
CA GLN A 298 -5.45 2.95 -17.74
C GLN A 298 -6.14 4.01 -16.89
N LEU A 299 -6.83 3.58 -15.84
CA LEU A 299 -7.39 4.49 -14.84
C LEU A 299 -6.25 5.10 -14.01
N LYS A 300 -6.39 6.36 -13.67
CA LYS A 300 -5.44 7.03 -12.79
C LYS A 300 -5.65 6.56 -11.36
N MET A 301 -4.63 5.94 -10.77
CA MET A 301 -4.62 5.56 -9.36
C MET A 301 -4.58 6.81 -8.48
N LEU A 302 -5.35 6.80 -7.40
CA LEU A 302 -5.32 7.82 -6.37
C LEU A 302 -4.32 7.44 -5.27
N ARG A 303 -3.75 8.44 -4.62
CA ARG A 303 -2.92 8.27 -3.44
C ARG A 303 -3.79 7.87 -2.26
N ALA A 304 -3.49 6.71 -1.71
CA ALA A 304 -4.27 6.14 -0.62
C ALA A 304 -3.48 5.05 0.09
N TYR A 305 -3.85 4.76 1.33
CA TYR A 305 -3.29 3.62 2.07
C TYR A 305 -4.28 3.08 3.08
N LEU A 306 -4.08 1.81 3.42
CA LEU A 306 -4.85 1.11 4.44
C LEU A 306 -4.19 1.32 5.80
N ILE A 307 -4.97 1.65 6.83
CA ILE A 307 -4.46 1.91 8.17
C ILE A 307 -5.57 1.89 9.21
N GLU A 308 -5.25 1.73 10.49
CA GLU A 308 -6.23 1.87 11.57
C GLU A 308 -6.61 3.34 11.83
N TRP A 309 -7.86 3.55 12.22
CA TRP A 309 -8.45 4.89 12.42
C TRP A 309 -7.64 5.77 13.36
N TYR A 310 -7.13 5.22 14.47
CA TYR A 310 -6.39 6.03 15.43
C TYR A 310 -5.14 6.70 14.83
N GLU A 311 -4.46 6.01 13.90
CA GLU A 311 -3.29 6.56 13.24
C GLU A 311 -3.69 7.52 12.12
N TRP A 312 -4.71 7.13 11.33
CA TRP A 312 -5.23 7.98 10.28
C TRP A 312 -5.64 9.36 10.79
N ILE A 313 -6.44 9.44 11.87
CA ILE A 313 -6.94 10.71 12.36
C ILE A 313 -5.87 11.57 13.05
N LEU A 314 -4.82 10.95 13.59
CA LEU A 314 -3.68 11.69 14.14
C LEU A 314 -2.83 12.35 13.04
N SER A 315 -2.76 11.74 11.86
CA SER A 315 -2.03 12.28 10.70
C SER A 315 -2.91 13.14 9.80
N GLN A 316 -4.22 12.92 9.79
CA GLN A 316 -5.22 13.63 8.97
C GLN A 316 -6.40 14.12 9.83
N PRO A 317 -6.18 15.06 10.77
CA PRO A 317 -7.21 15.45 11.77
C PRO A 317 -8.48 16.03 11.16
N GLU A 318 -8.37 16.68 10.00
CA GLU A 318 -9.51 17.26 9.28
C GLU A 318 -10.18 16.28 8.31
N SER A 319 -9.79 14.98 8.35
CA SER A 319 -10.34 13.98 7.43
C SER A 319 -11.85 13.84 7.60
N LEU A 320 -12.56 13.73 6.48
CA LEU A 320 -13.93 13.25 6.47
C LEU A 320 -13.95 11.73 6.71
N VAL A 321 -15.10 11.25 7.15
CA VAL A 321 -15.41 9.83 7.22
C VAL A 321 -16.54 9.55 6.24
N PHE A 322 -16.33 8.59 5.35
CA PHE A 322 -17.39 8.15 4.46
C PHE A 322 -18.42 7.37 5.28
N ALA A 323 -19.61 7.98 5.44
CA ALA A 323 -20.72 7.36 6.13
C ALA A 323 -21.59 6.54 5.16
N LYS A 324 -22.24 5.54 5.69
CA LYS A 324 -23.30 4.82 4.98
C LYS A 324 -24.55 5.71 5.06
N ASP A 325 -25.05 6.16 3.91
CA ASP A 325 -26.42 6.69 3.83
C ASP A 325 -27.44 5.58 4.07
#